data_f3a5f7a7000ead66390d6f5e8f450894
#
_entry.id   f3a5f7a7000ead66390d6f5e8f450894
#
_cell.length_a   1.000
_cell.length_b   1.000
_cell.length_c   1.000
_cell.angle_alpha   90.00
_cell.angle_beta   90.00
_cell.angle_gamma   90.00
#
_symmetry.space_group_name_H-M   'P 1'
#
loop_
_entity.id
_entity.type
_entity.pdbx_description
1 polymer ?
#
loop_
_entity_poly.entity_id
_entity_poly.type
_entity_poly.pdbx_seq_one_letter_code
_entity_poly.pdbx_strand_id
1 'polypeptide(L)'
;MNTWFGAVTGSLPPLMGWAAQTGQLDWNCVPIFLLLYFWQLPHFFAIAWMYRDDYRLGGFRMLSRDDQHGSRTAFHMLVNGVLLLISSLTFYFVEQGGLFFLLVAIMSGIGFLASIVGFMKERSVERARMVFLVSIVYLPVLCTVMVIDRIFII
;
A
#
# COMPACT_ATOMS: atom_id res chain seq x y z
N MET A 1 -1.76 -11.22 -13.51
CA MET A 1 -0.49 -11.53 -12.82
C MET A 1 0.52 -10.37 -12.84
N ASN A 2 0.50 -9.47 -13.82
CA ASN A 2 1.49 -8.38 -13.94
C ASN A 2 1.60 -7.45 -12.70
N THR A 3 0.48 -7.16 -12.03
CA THR A 3 0.47 -6.25 -10.87
C THR A 3 1.28 -6.78 -9.68
N TRP A 4 1.20 -8.08 -9.40
CA TRP A 4 1.93 -8.73 -8.30
C TRP A 4 3.45 -8.74 -8.52
N PHE A 5 3.88 -9.08 -9.75
CA PHE A 5 5.31 -9.02 -10.11
C PHE A 5 5.83 -7.59 -10.17
N GLY A 6 5.02 -6.65 -10.67
CA GLY A 6 5.35 -5.23 -10.65
C GLY A 6 5.50 -4.69 -9.24
N ALA A 7 4.72 -5.20 -8.28
CA ALA A 7 4.83 -4.81 -6.88
C ALA A 7 6.16 -5.24 -6.24
N VAL A 8 6.71 -6.39 -6.60
CA VAL A 8 8.05 -6.79 -6.13
C VAL A 8 9.09 -5.78 -6.62
N THR A 9 9.07 -5.47 -7.91
CA THR A 9 10.03 -4.52 -8.51
C THR A 9 9.93 -3.13 -7.87
N GLY A 10 8.70 -2.65 -7.61
CA GLY A 10 8.47 -1.34 -6.97
C GLY A 10 8.89 -1.28 -5.49
N SER A 11 9.07 -2.43 -4.84
CA SER A 11 9.51 -2.51 -3.44
C SER A 11 11.02 -2.67 -3.27
N LEU A 12 11.78 -2.83 -4.37
CA LEU A 12 13.25 -3.00 -4.32
C LEU A 12 14.01 -1.70 -4.01
N PRO A 13 13.64 -0.50 -4.51
CA PRO A 13 14.43 0.70 -4.27
C PRO A 13 14.74 1.01 -2.79
N PRO A 14 13.82 0.85 -1.84
CA PRO A 14 14.15 1.03 -0.43
C PRO A 14 15.13 -0.01 0.12
N LEU A 15 15.10 -1.25 -0.39
CA LEU A 15 16.09 -2.26 -0.02
C LEU A 15 17.48 -1.90 -0.54
N MET A 16 17.55 -1.30 -1.74
CA MET A 16 18.81 -0.77 -2.27
C MET A 16 19.34 0.37 -1.40
N GLY A 17 18.46 1.28 -0.94
CA GLY A 17 18.81 2.34 0.00
C GLY A 17 19.29 1.79 1.34
N TRP A 18 18.61 0.77 1.87
CA TRP A 18 19.01 0.07 3.09
C TRP A 18 20.42 -0.55 2.95
N ALA A 19 20.63 -1.32 1.88
CA ALA A 19 21.92 -1.96 1.61
C ALA A 19 23.04 -0.94 1.40
N ALA A 20 22.77 0.20 0.75
CA ALA A 20 23.75 1.27 0.58
C ALA A 20 24.16 1.91 1.92
N GLN A 21 23.24 2.02 2.87
CA GLN A 21 23.49 2.61 4.19
C GLN A 21 24.17 1.63 5.15
N THR A 22 23.78 0.36 5.14
CA THR A 22 24.21 -0.64 6.14
C THR A 22 25.28 -1.60 5.63
N GLY A 23 25.52 -1.62 4.32
CA GLY A 23 26.43 -2.56 3.65
C GLY A 23 25.88 -3.96 3.47
N GLN A 24 24.65 -4.26 3.92
CA GLN A 24 24.05 -5.60 3.87
C GLN A 24 22.52 -5.54 3.84
N LEU A 25 21.90 -6.64 3.46
CA LEU A 25 20.45 -6.87 3.63
C LEU A 25 20.26 -7.78 4.85
N ASP A 26 19.57 -7.27 5.86
CA ASP A 26 19.21 -7.99 7.08
C ASP A 26 17.68 -8.01 7.29
N TRP A 27 17.23 -8.66 8.35
CA TRP A 27 15.80 -8.78 8.65
C TRP A 27 15.12 -7.44 8.96
N ASN A 28 15.88 -6.41 9.32
CA ASN A 28 15.33 -5.09 9.64
C ASN A 28 14.85 -4.33 8.39
N CYS A 29 15.28 -4.74 7.18
CA CYS A 29 14.76 -4.16 5.94
C CYS A 29 13.41 -4.77 5.48
N VAL A 30 12.98 -5.89 6.07
CA VAL A 30 11.74 -6.58 5.69
C VAL A 30 10.49 -5.72 5.90
N PRO A 31 10.32 -4.99 7.01
CA PRO A 31 9.15 -4.13 7.21
C PRO A 31 8.94 -3.11 6.09
N ILE A 32 10.01 -2.43 5.65
CA ILE A 32 9.89 -1.42 4.59
C ILE A 32 9.57 -2.04 3.23
N PHE A 33 10.10 -3.23 2.95
CA PHE A 33 9.74 -3.99 1.75
C PHE A 33 8.26 -4.36 1.76
N LEU A 34 7.76 -4.95 2.85
CA LEU A 34 6.36 -5.38 2.98
C LEU A 34 5.40 -4.20 2.96
N LEU A 35 5.76 -3.09 3.62
CA LEU A 35 4.98 -1.85 3.60
C LEU A 35 4.73 -1.40 2.17
N LEU A 36 5.79 -1.25 1.37
CA LEU A 36 5.67 -0.80 -0.01
C LEU A 36 5.00 -1.83 -0.90
N TYR A 37 5.31 -3.10 -0.72
CA TYR A 37 4.70 -4.18 -1.47
C TYR A 37 3.18 -4.19 -1.32
N PHE A 38 2.68 -4.14 -0.09
CA PHE A 38 1.23 -4.17 0.15
C PHE A 38 0.56 -2.82 -0.08
N TRP A 39 1.27 -1.70 0.06
CA TRP A 39 0.74 -0.38 -0.24
C TRP A 39 0.39 -0.18 -1.72
N GLN A 40 1.28 -0.58 -2.60
CA GLN A 40 1.09 -0.32 -4.03
C GLN A 40 -0.01 -1.21 -4.66
N LEU A 41 -0.36 -2.36 -4.07
CA LEU A 41 -1.35 -3.26 -4.65
C LEU A 41 -2.76 -2.65 -4.67
N PRO A 42 -3.35 -2.16 -3.55
CA PRO A 42 -4.63 -1.45 -3.59
C PRO A 42 -4.58 -0.18 -4.45
N HIS A 43 -3.45 0.54 -4.43
CA HIS A 43 -3.21 1.70 -5.26
C HIS A 43 -3.33 1.38 -6.76
N PHE A 44 -2.63 0.36 -7.23
CA PHE A 44 -2.69 -0.05 -8.63
C PHE A 44 -4.03 -0.67 -9.01
N PHE A 45 -4.68 -1.40 -8.12
CA PHE A 45 -6.03 -1.91 -8.38
C PHE A 45 -7.04 -0.77 -8.51
N ALA A 46 -6.91 0.31 -7.74
CA ALA A 46 -7.73 1.50 -7.87
C ALA A 46 -7.54 2.17 -9.24
N ILE A 47 -6.28 2.36 -9.68
CA ILE A 47 -5.96 2.89 -11.01
C ILE A 47 -6.53 1.98 -12.10
N ALA A 48 -6.29 0.67 -12.00
CA ALA A 48 -6.77 -0.30 -12.97
C ALA A 48 -8.31 -0.32 -13.07
N TRP A 49 -9.02 -0.01 -11.98
CA TRP A 49 -10.47 0.12 -12.00
C TRP A 49 -10.93 1.43 -12.65
N MET A 50 -10.29 2.55 -12.32
CA MET A 50 -10.61 3.87 -12.90
C MET A 50 -10.44 3.89 -14.42
N TYR A 51 -9.38 3.27 -14.93
CA TYR A 51 -9.02 3.27 -16.35
C TYR A 51 -9.24 1.92 -17.03
N ARG A 52 -10.19 1.10 -16.52
CA ARG A 52 -10.42 -0.27 -17.01
C ARG A 52 -10.76 -0.35 -18.50
N ASP A 53 -11.47 0.65 -19.02
CA ASP A 53 -11.87 0.68 -20.42
C ASP A 53 -10.69 1.03 -21.33
N ASP A 54 -9.83 1.95 -20.92
CA ASP A 54 -8.60 2.30 -21.64
C ASP A 54 -7.63 1.11 -21.67
N TYR A 55 -7.44 0.42 -20.55
CA TYR A 55 -6.64 -0.80 -20.48
C TYR A 55 -7.20 -1.92 -21.37
N ARG A 56 -8.52 -2.03 -21.46
CA ARG A 56 -9.18 -2.99 -22.35
C ARG A 56 -8.91 -2.67 -23.81
N LEU A 57 -9.03 -1.41 -24.21
CA LEU A 57 -8.75 -0.93 -25.58
C LEU A 57 -7.27 -1.12 -25.94
N GLY A 58 -6.36 -0.89 -25.01
CA GLY A 58 -4.91 -1.11 -25.17
C GLY A 58 -4.47 -2.57 -25.15
N GLY A 59 -5.39 -3.53 -24.97
CA GLY A 59 -5.09 -4.96 -24.98
C GLY A 59 -4.42 -5.48 -23.70
N PHE A 60 -4.28 -4.65 -22.65
CA PHE A 60 -3.66 -5.06 -21.39
C PHE A 60 -4.54 -6.01 -20.59
N ARG A 61 -3.94 -7.09 -20.08
CA ARG A 61 -4.61 -8.08 -19.21
C ARG A 61 -4.48 -7.67 -17.74
N MET A 62 -5.34 -6.76 -17.31
CA MET A 62 -5.46 -6.36 -15.90
C MET A 62 -6.57 -7.17 -15.22
N LEU A 63 -6.49 -7.31 -13.87
CA LEU A 63 -7.53 -8.01 -13.10
C LEU A 63 -8.93 -7.40 -13.31
N SER A 64 -9.00 -6.07 -13.39
CA SER A 64 -10.22 -5.31 -13.62
C SER A 64 -10.90 -5.58 -14.97
N ARG A 65 -10.16 -6.11 -15.95
CA ARG A 65 -10.72 -6.45 -17.27
C ARG A 65 -11.72 -7.62 -17.21
N ASP A 66 -11.34 -8.65 -16.44
CA ASP A 66 -12.11 -9.90 -16.35
C ASP A 66 -13.07 -9.89 -15.15
N ASP A 67 -13.05 -8.82 -14.34
CA ASP A 67 -13.88 -8.61 -13.15
C ASP A 67 -14.95 -7.56 -13.41
N GLN A 68 -15.97 -7.92 -14.18
CA GLN A 68 -17.05 -6.99 -14.57
C GLN A 68 -17.78 -6.36 -13.36
N HIS A 69 -17.91 -7.11 -12.27
CA HIS A 69 -18.60 -6.67 -11.05
C HIS A 69 -17.68 -6.04 -10.00
N GLY A 70 -16.37 -6.05 -10.20
CA GLY A 70 -15.38 -5.49 -9.27
C GLY A 70 -15.22 -6.27 -7.96
N SER A 71 -15.80 -7.45 -7.84
CA SER A 71 -15.77 -8.22 -6.60
C SER A 71 -14.39 -8.77 -6.30
N ARG A 72 -13.68 -9.28 -7.30
CA ARG A 72 -12.31 -9.77 -7.16
C ARG A 72 -11.34 -8.63 -6.87
N THR A 73 -11.48 -7.52 -7.59
CA THR A 73 -10.68 -6.31 -7.39
C THR A 73 -10.84 -5.79 -5.96
N ALA A 74 -12.09 -5.66 -5.48
CA ALA A 74 -12.39 -5.22 -4.13
C ALA A 74 -11.85 -6.17 -3.06
N PHE A 75 -11.95 -7.48 -3.26
CA PHE A 75 -11.39 -8.49 -2.36
C PHE A 75 -9.85 -8.38 -2.26
N HIS A 76 -9.16 -8.26 -3.41
CA HIS A 76 -7.70 -8.08 -3.41
C HIS A 76 -7.28 -6.76 -2.78
N MET A 77 -8.02 -5.67 -2.98
CA MET A 77 -7.76 -4.41 -2.28
C MET A 77 -7.87 -4.59 -0.77
N LEU A 78 -8.92 -5.27 -0.28
CA LEU A 78 -9.15 -5.48 1.15
C LEU A 78 -8.03 -6.34 1.77
N VAL A 79 -7.72 -7.48 1.18
CA VAL A 79 -6.67 -8.38 1.70
C VAL A 79 -5.33 -7.64 1.78
N ASN A 80 -4.95 -6.92 0.71
CA ASN A 80 -3.68 -6.19 0.70
C ASN A 80 -3.71 -4.94 1.59
N GLY A 81 -4.87 -4.30 1.78
CA GLY A 81 -5.05 -3.22 2.74
C GLY A 81 -4.88 -3.69 4.20
N VAL A 82 -5.39 -4.88 4.54
CA VAL A 82 -5.16 -5.50 5.86
C VAL A 82 -3.70 -5.86 6.05
N LEU A 83 -3.06 -6.48 5.04
CA LEU A 83 -1.64 -6.83 5.09
C LEU A 83 -0.76 -5.58 5.16
N LEU A 84 -1.15 -4.48 4.51
CA LEU A 84 -0.50 -3.18 4.65
C LEU A 84 -0.55 -2.66 6.09
N LEU A 85 -1.73 -2.68 6.72
CA LEU A 85 -1.86 -2.29 8.12
C LEU A 85 -0.97 -3.15 9.01
N ILE A 86 -1.02 -4.47 8.87
CA ILE A 86 -0.16 -5.38 9.64
C ILE A 86 1.33 -5.03 9.41
N SER A 87 1.75 -4.84 8.15
CA SER A 87 3.13 -4.48 7.82
C SER A 87 3.56 -3.15 8.43
N SER A 88 2.67 -2.14 8.48
CA SER A 88 3.00 -0.87 9.12
C SER A 88 3.15 -1.00 10.64
N LEU A 89 2.43 -1.91 11.29
CA LEU A 89 2.59 -2.16 12.72
C LEU A 89 3.93 -2.87 13.06
N THR A 90 4.51 -3.63 12.13
CA THR A 90 5.79 -4.32 12.38
C THR A 90 6.93 -3.36 12.71
N PHE A 91 6.89 -2.10 12.21
CA PHE A 91 7.92 -1.10 12.52
C PHE A 91 8.05 -0.80 14.02
N TYR A 92 6.95 -0.84 14.76
CA TYR A 92 6.96 -0.69 16.21
C TYR A 92 7.67 -1.87 16.89
N PHE A 93 7.38 -3.10 16.45
CA PHE A 93 7.94 -4.32 17.07
C PHE A 93 9.42 -4.53 16.74
N VAL A 94 9.93 -3.97 15.66
CA VAL A 94 11.37 -4.02 15.30
C VAL A 94 12.12 -2.74 15.72
N GLU A 95 11.51 -1.93 16.59
CA GLU A 95 12.12 -0.71 17.16
C GLU A 95 12.53 0.36 16.11
N GLN A 96 11.85 0.35 14.96
CA GLN A 96 12.04 1.34 13.89
C GLN A 96 11.04 2.50 13.95
N GLY A 97 10.00 2.40 14.78
CA GLY A 97 9.02 3.44 15.06
C GLY A 97 8.55 3.37 16.50
N GLY A 98 8.32 4.51 17.13
CA GLY A 98 7.84 4.62 18.50
C GLY A 98 6.32 4.55 18.61
N LEU A 99 5.82 4.89 19.80
CA LEU A 99 4.37 4.87 20.09
C LEU A 99 3.58 5.87 19.22
N PHE A 100 4.17 7.03 18.94
CA PHE A 100 3.52 8.03 18.09
C PHE A 100 3.32 7.51 16.66
N PHE A 101 4.38 6.90 16.10
CA PHE A 101 4.27 6.21 14.80
C PHE A 101 3.19 5.13 14.82
N LEU A 102 3.15 4.29 15.86
CA LEU A 102 2.17 3.21 16.00
C LEU A 102 0.73 3.75 15.95
N LEU A 103 0.44 4.80 16.71
CA LEU A 103 -0.89 5.41 16.74
C LEU A 103 -1.30 5.97 15.37
N VAL A 104 -0.39 6.68 14.70
CA VAL A 104 -0.66 7.22 13.36
C VAL A 104 -0.81 6.09 12.33
N ALA A 105 -0.02 5.02 12.41
CA ALA A 105 -0.15 3.86 11.54
C ALA A 105 -1.51 3.17 11.70
N ILE A 106 -2.01 3.01 12.92
CA ILE A 106 -3.35 2.46 13.19
C ILE A 106 -4.43 3.38 12.60
N MET A 107 -4.38 4.68 12.91
CA MET A 107 -5.41 5.63 12.46
C MET A 107 -5.46 5.75 10.94
N SER A 108 -4.31 5.91 10.30
CA SER A 108 -4.20 6.01 8.84
C SER A 108 -4.59 4.69 8.15
N GLY A 109 -4.20 3.56 8.73
CA GLY A 109 -4.56 2.23 8.22
C GLY A 109 -6.06 1.96 8.31
N ILE A 110 -6.73 2.33 9.42
CA ILE A 110 -8.19 2.25 9.53
C ILE A 110 -8.86 3.15 8.49
N GLY A 111 -8.37 4.39 8.32
CA GLY A 111 -8.88 5.31 7.30
C GLY A 111 -8.72 4.74 5.88
N PHE A 112 -7.59 4.09 5.60
CA PHE A 112 -7.37 3.44 4.32
C PHE A 112 -8.32 2.25 4.10
N LEU A 113 -8.48 1.38 5.09
CA LEU A 113 -9.43 0.27 5.03
C LEU A 113 -10.88 0.75 4.88
N ALA A 114 -11.26 1.84 5.56
CA ALA A 114 -12.58 2.44 5.41
C ALA A 114 -12.84 2.90 3.96
N SER A 115 -11.84 3.47 3.27
CA SER A 115 -11.94 3.85 1.86
C SER A 115 -12.14 2.62 0.96
N ILE A 116 -11.44 1.51 1.24
CA ILE A 116 -11.59 0.24 0.51
C ILE A 116 -12.98 -0.36 0.75
N VAL A 117 -13.47 -0.35 2.00
CA VAL A 117 -14.84 -0.80 2.32
C VAL A 117 -15.88 0.07 1.60
N GLY A 118 -15.65 1.37 1.48
CA GLY A 118 -16.46 2.26 0.66
C GLY A 118 -16.54 1.80 -0.79
N PHE A 119 -15.40 1.44 -1.39
CA PHE A 119 -15.34 0.88 -2.74
C PHE A 119 -16.03 -0.49 -2.83
N MET A 120 -15.93 -1.34 -1.81
CA MET A 120 -16.62 -2.64 -1.79
C MET A 120 -18.15 -2.51 -1.84
N LYS A 121 -18.69 -1.49 -1.17
CA LYS A 121 -20.14 -1.22 -1.15
C LYS A 121 -20.64 -0.63 -2.46
N GLU A 122 -19.87 0.31 -3.02
CA GLU A 122 -20.21 1.01 -4.25
C GLU A 122 -18.97 1.00 -5.16
N ARG A 123 -18.99 0.13 -6.15
CA ARG A 123 -17.84 -0.09 -7.07
C ARG A 123 -17.82 0.94 -8.18
N SER A 124 -17.91 2.21 -7.80
CA SER A 124 -17.86 3.36 -8.70
C SER A 124 -16.43 3.83 -8.96
N VAL A 125 -16.23 4.61 -10.01
CA VAL A 125 -14.93 5.26 -10.32
C VAL A 125 -14.57 6.26 -9.22
N GLU A 126 -15.55 6.94 -8.64
CA GLU A 126 -15.37 7.91 -7.56
C GLU A 126 -14.82 7.24 -6.30
N ARG A 127 -15.34 6.07 -5.95
CA ARG A 127 -14.84 5.30 -4.80
C ARG A 127 -13.44 4.74 -5.05
N ALA A 128 -13.15 4.28 -6.26
CA ALA A 128 -11.79 3.89 -6.63
C ALA A 128 -10.81 5.08 -6.54
N ARG A 129 -11.22 6.26 -7.01
CA ARG A 129 -10.44 7.50 -6.88
C ARG A 129 -10.17 7.86 -5.42
N MET A 130 -11.14 7.66 -4.52
CA MET A 130 -10.94 7.88 -3.08
C MET A 130 -9.87 6.93 -2.52
N VAL A 131 -9.91 5.62 -2.84
CA VAL A 131 -8.87 4.67 -2.44
C VAL A 131 -7.50 5.11 -2.96
N PHE A 132 -7.42 5.54 -4.22
CA PHE A 132 -6.20 6.06 -4.83
C PHE A 132 -5.66 7.28 -4.09
N LEU A 133 -6.49 8.29 -3.81
CA LEU A 133 -6.06 9.50 -3.12
C LEU A 133 -5.62 9.23 -1.68
N VAL A 134 -6.36 8.40 -0.95
CA VAL A 134 -5.98 8.00 0.41
C VAL A 134 -4.64 7.25 0.41
N SER A 135 -4.39 6.39 -0.58
CA SER A 135 -3.11 5.69 -0.70
C SER A 135 -1.93 6.64 -0.94
N ILE A 136 -2.13 7.71 -1.74
CA ILE A 136 -1.09 8.73 -1.98
C ILE A 136 -0.74 9.48 -0.70
N VAL A 137 -1.74 9.76 0.16
CA VAL A 137 -1.51 10.47 1.44
C VAL A 137 -0.91 9.54 2.48
N TYR A 138 -1.31 8.27 2.49
CA TYR A 138 -0.91 7.27 3.48
C TYR A 138 0.61 7.13 3.61
N LEU A 139 1.30 6.91 2.50
CA LEU A 139 2.74 6.64 2.52
C LEU A 139 3.58 7.84 2.99
N PRO A 140 3.40 9.08 2.45
CA PRO A 140 4.11 10.25 2.95
C PRO A 140 3.84 10.53 4.43
N VAL A 141 2.61 10.33 4.91
CA VAL A 141 2.27 10.51 6.32
C VAL A 141 3.09 9.55 7.19
N LEU A 142 3.11 8.26 6.87
CA LEU A 142 3.88 7.28 7.63
C LEU A 142 5.39 7.56 7.59
N CYS A 143 5.94 7.87 6.41
CA CYS A 143 7.35 8.20 6.27
C CYS A 143 7.73 9.45 7.10
N THR A 144 6.89 10.50 7.05
CA THR A 144 7.13 11.73 7.81
C THR A 144 7.08 11.47 9.31
N VAL A 145 6.08 10.74 9.78
CA VAL A 145 5.93 10.42 11.20
C VAL A 145 7.07 9.52 11.69
N MET A 146 7.52 8.56 10.88
CA MET A 146 8.66 7.72 11.21
C MET A 146 9.94 8.54 11.42
N VAL A 147 10.18 9.54 10.57
CA VAL A 147 11.33 10.46 10.70
C VAL A 147 11.19 11.32 11.96
N ILE A 148 10.01 11.87 12.21
CA ILE A 148 9.75 12.70 13.41
C ILE A 148 9.97 11.87 14.68
N ASP A 149 9.40 10.68 14.73
CA ASP A 149 9.48 9.78 15.86
C ASP A 149 10.95 9.40 16.16
N ARG A 150 11.75 9.16 15.11
CA ARG A 150 13.17 8.82 15.22
C ARG A 150 14.04 9.99 15.70
N ILE A 151 13.71 11.21 15.29
CA ILE A 151 14.51 12.40 15.64
C ILE A 151 14.16 12.95 17.03
N PHE A 152 12.88 12.91 17.43
CA PHE A 152 12.40 13.66 18.59
C PHE A 152 11.94 12.79 19.75
N ILE A 153 11.68 11.51 19.54
CA ILE A 153 11.02 10.66 20.54
C ILE A 153 11.87 9.44 20.93
N ILE A 154 12.68 8.89 20.00
CA ILE A 154 13.63 7.80 20.24
C ILE A 154 15.05 8.34 20.29
#